data_a37d0a6e8ae92f0cf0ae8ae99543b351
#
_entry.id   a37d0a6e8ae92f0cf0ae8ae99543b351
#
_cell.length_a   1.000
_cell.length_b   1.000
_cell.length_c   1.000
_cell.angle_alpha   90.00
_cell.angle_beta   90.00
_cell.angle_gamma   90.00
#
_symmetry.space_group_name_H-M   'P 1'
#
loop_
_entity.id
_entity.type
_entity.pdbx_description
1 polymer ?
#
loop_
_entity_poly.entity_id
_entity_poly.type
_entity_poly.pdbx_seq_one_letter_code
_entity_poly.pdbx_strand_id
1 'polypeptide(L)'
;MGNELLVVLIVLAALALSYLWIYPKFAGDSPTKLAWLDAGVGVVVFAIVAVIFWQSDPSFRFVFFDTNWFVFALLTYVALEIPLFAIYLKARNMSWREYSGFASAPKGSPDAGWASASVKSVEKQLNDTKWDGLRTPVARRSLVVVSNLILLLGTGFLFVVGDNEWAIYTLIHILLIGVCWFLLRQSVRLVTEAPVEALDERLQRKRDTAYLFAYRFLAMVVVLVAIGAMVTAISMDFSNSSDGFTYTISFTWPQVQGIFWLLYGYAFMLPAMVLAWREAKLEEAR
;
A
#
# COMPACT_ATOMS: atom_id res chain seq x y z
N MET A 1 -33.83 12.42 5.36
CA MET A 1 -32.41 12.61 5.68
C MET A 1 -31.62 12.10 4.48
N GLY A 2 -30.71 12.87 3.91
CA GLY A 2 -29.95 12.38 2.75
C GLY A 2 -29.04 11.19 3.14
N ASN A 3 -28.79 10.30 2.21
CA ASN A 3 -27.93 9.11 2.44
C ASN A 3 -26.52 9.53 2.91
N GLU A 4 -26.01 10.62 2.34
CA GLU A 4 -24.71 11.19 2.71
C GLU A 4 -24.66 11.60 4.18
N LEU A 5 -25.71 12.32 4.65
CA LEU A 5 -25.78 12.76 6.04
C LEU A 5 -25.85 11.58 7.00
N LEU A 6 -26.55 10.51 6.62
CA LEU A 6 -26.63 9.27 7.42
C LEU A 6 -25.24 8.65 7.59
N VAL A 7 -24.48 8.50 6.50
CA VAL A 7 -23.10 7.94 6.56
C VAL A 7 -22.20 8.83 7.41
N VAL A 8 -22.24 10.16 7.21
CA VAL A 8 -21.45 11.10 8.01
C VAL A 8 -21.77 10.97 9.50
N LEU A 9 -23.05 10.84 9.87
CA LEU A 9 -23.45 10.68 11.28
C LEU A 9 -23.00 9.33 11.87
N ILE A 10 -23.05 8.23 11.09
CA ILE A 10 -22.52 6.91 11.53
C ILE A 10 -21.02 7.04 11.79
N VAL A 11 -20.27 7.62 10.87
CA VAL A 11 -18.83 7.81 11.02
C VAL A 11 -18.50 8.67 12.23
N LEU A 12 -19.17 9.82 12.38
CA LEU A 12 -18.95 10.72 13.51
C LEU A 12 -19.28 10.07 14.85
N ALA A 13 -20.38 9.31 14.93
CA ALA A 13 -20.76 8.59 16.15
C ALA A 13 -19.72 7.51 16.51
N ALA A 14 -19.25 6.75 15.53
CA ALA A 14 -18.23 5.74 15.74
C ALA A 14 -16.88 6.36 16.17
N LEU A 15 -16.43 7.43 15.52
CA LEU A 15 -15.21 8.14 15.89
C LEU A 15 -15.34 8.77 17.29
N ALA A 16 -16.47 9.40 17.61
CA ALA A 16 -16.70 9.96 18.94
C ALA A 16 -16.64 8.88 20.03
N LEU A 17 -17.30 7.74 19.81
CA LEU A 17 -17.23 6.61 20.74
C LEU A 17 -15.81 6.08 20.88
N SER A 18 -15.07 6.01 19.79
CA SER A 18 -13.69 5.50 19.78
C SER A 18 -12.75 6.40 20.56
N TYR A 19 -12.73 7.68 20.26
CA TYR A 19 -11.82 8.65 20.89
C TYR A 19 -12.17 8.98 22.33
N LEU A 20 -13.47 9.00 22.68
CA LEU A 20 -13.91 9.35 24.04
C LEU A 20 -13.93 8.16 25.00
N TRP A 21 -14.09 6.95 24.50
CA TRP A 21 -14.28 5.79 25.36
C TRP A 21 -13.40 4.58 25.03
N ILE A 22 -13.39 4.10 23.77
CA ILE A 22 -12.70 2.85 23.41
C ILE A 22 -11.18 3.01 23.53
N TYR A 23 -10.60 4.00 22.88
CA TYR A 23 -9.14 4.18 22.89
C TYR A 23 -8.59 4.50 24.29
N PRO A 24 -9.17 5.42 25.07
CA PRO A 24 -8.68 5.66 26.41
C PRO A 24 -8.77 4.45 27.33
N LYS A 25 -9.78 3.61 27.16
CA LYS A 25 -10.04 2.45 28.04
C LYS A 25 -9.19 1.23 27.65
N PHE A 26 -9.03 0.95 26.37
CA PHE A 26 -8.47 -0.33 25.90
C PHE A 26 -7.07 -0.22 25.29
N ALA A 27 -6.72 0.92 24.65
CA ALA A 27 -5.40 1.13 24.08
C ALA A 27 -4.38 1.57 25.14
N GLY A 28 -4.80 2.39 26.10
CA GLY A 28 -3.88 3.03 27.04
C GLY A 28 -2.81 3.82 26.26
N ASP A 29 -1.54 3.60 26.62
CA ASP A 29 -0.39 4.24 25.98
C ASP A 29 0.32 3.29 24.97
N SER A 30 -0.34 2.21 24.54
CA SER A 30 0.26 1.25 23.60
C SER A 30 -0.11 1.58 22.16
N PRO A 31 0.85 2.02 21.32
CA PRO A 31 0.62 2.34 19.90
C PRO A 31 0.06 1.14 19.10
N THR A 32 0.55 -0.07 19.41
CA THR A 32 0.12 -1.28 18.71
C THR A 32 -1.34 -1.63 19.02
N LYS A 33 -1.77 -1.50 20.29
CA LYS A 33 -3.17 -1.74 20.66
C LYS A 33 -4.09 -0.69 20.03
N LEU A 34 -3.64 0.56 20.00
CA LEU A 34 -4.37 1.65 19.36
C LEU A 34 -4.60 1.35 17.86
N ALA A 35 -3.56 0.92 17.14
CA ALA A 35 -3.67 0.57 15.72
C ALA A 35 -4.65 -0.57 15.45
N TRP A 36 -4.65 -1.62 16.29
CA TRP A 36 -5.59 -2.74 16.14
C TRP A 36 -7.04 -2.34 16.46
N LEU A 37 -7.25 -1.51 17.48
CA LEU A 37 -8.58 -1.00 17.82
C LEU A 37 -9.12 -0.10 16.72
N ASP A 38 -8.26 0.75 16.16
CA ASP A 38 -8.58 1.65 15.09
C ASP A 38 -9.00 0.90 13.81
N ALA A 39 -8.21 -0.09 13.40
CA ALA A 39 -8.59 -0.98 12.31
C ALA A 39 -9.92 -1.71 12.58
N GLY A 40 -10.16 -2.15 13.82
CA GLY A 40 -11.40 -2.79 14.22
C GLY A 40 -12.61 -1.85 14.12
N VAL A 41 -12.48 -0.62 14.55
CA VAL A 41 -13.53 0.41 14.42
C VAL A 41 -13.84 0.67 12.95
N GLY A 42 -12.82 0.84 12.10
CA GLY A 42 -12.99 0.99 10.67
C GLY A 42 -13.80 -0.15 10.06
N VAL A 43 -13.44 -1.40 10.36
CA VAL A 43 -14.18 -2.58 9.88
C VAL A 43 -15.65 -2.56 10.34
N VAL A 44 -15.94 -2.20 11.58
CA VAL A 44 -17.31 -2.12 12.11
C VAL A 44 -18.10 -1.03 11.40
N VAL A 45 -17.52 0.16 11.18
CA VAL A 45 -18.17 1.26 10.45
C VAL A 45 -18.53 0.82 9.03
N PHE A 46 -17.58 0.23 8.30
CA PHE A 46 -17.83 -0.25 6.94
C PHE A 46 -18.87 -1.37 6.90
N ALA A 47 -18.87 -2.27 7.87
CA ALA A 47 -19.89 -3.33 7.98
C ALA A 47 -21.29 -2.74 8.19
N ILE A 48 -21.44 -1.74 9.06
CA ILE A 48 -22.73 -1.06 9.30
C ILE A 48 -23.22 -0.38 8.00
N VAL A 49 -22.35 0.41 7.36
CA VAL A 49 -22.70 1.09 6.10
C VAL A 49 -23.04 0.10 5.00
N ALA A 50 -22.27 -1.02 4.91
CA ALA A 50 -22.56 -2.07 3.95
C ALA A 50 -23.95 -2.70 4.18
N VAL A 51 -24.31 -3.04 5.40
CA VAL A 51 -25.63 -3.61 5.73
C VAL A 51 -26.78 -2.68 5.29
N ILE A 52 -26.57 -1.36 5.42
CA ILE A 52 -27.60 -0.37 5.06
C ILE A 52 -27.71 -0.20 3.54
N PHE A 53 -26.60 -0.18 2.79
CA PHE A 53 -26.58 0.24 1.39
C PHE A 53 -26.26 -0.86 0.38
N TRP A 54 -25.89 -2.08 0.79
CA TRP A 54 -25.48 -3.17 -0.09
C TRP A 54 -26.49 -3.48 -1.21
N GLN A 55 -27.78 -3.44 -0.89
CA GLN A 55 -28.85 -3.79 -1.86
C GLN A 55 -29.40 -2.59 -2.61
N SER A 56 -29.25 -1.38 -2.11
CA SER A 56 -29.89 -0.19 -2.67
C SER A 56 -28.98 0.60 -3.62
N ASP A 57 -27.67 0.36 -3.55
CA ASP A 57 -26.60 1.02 -4.34
C ASP A 57 -26.92 2.47 -4.78
N PRO A 58 -27.28 3.37 -3.82
CA PRO A 58 -27.58 4.74 -4.15
C PRO A 58 -26.31 5.48 -4.58
N SER A 59 -26.45 6.42 -5.49
CA SER A 59 -25.36 7.36 -5.81
C SER A 59 -25.14 8.31 -4.65
N PHE A 60 -23.88 8.50 -4.30
CA PHE A 60 -23.42 9.47 -3.30
C PHE A 60 -22.63 10.57 -3.96
N ARG A 61 -22.78 11.79 -3.51
CA ARG A 61 -21.99 12.92 -3.99
C ARG A 61 -20.93 13.31 -2.96
N PHE A 62 -19.66 13.14 -3.34
CA PHE A 62 -18.54 13.58 -2.51
C PHE A 62 -17.92 14.83 -3.11
N VAL A 63 -18.19 15.97 -2.52
CA VAL A 63 -17.73 17.31 -2.88
C VAL A 63 -17.90 17.66 -4.36
N PHE A 64 -17.12 17.03 -5.27
CA PHE A 64 -17.06 17.38 -6.70
C PHE A 64 -17.39 16.21 -7.64
N PHE A 65 -17.57 14.97 -7.12
CA PHE A 65 -17.83 13.80 -7.95
C PHE A 65 -18.84 12.85 -7.31
N ASP A 66 -19.54 12.12 -8.18
CA ASP A 66 -20.46 11.08 -7.75
C ASP A 66 -19.69 9.78 -7.51
N THR A 67 -20.09 9.04 -6.47
CA THR A 67 -19.41 7.81 -6.05
C THR A 67 -20.41 6.82 -5.46
N ASN A 68 -19.95 5.60 -5.18
CA ASN A 68 -20.75 4.61 -4.48
C ASN A 68 -20.63 4.77 -2.95
N TRP A 69 -21.51 4.07 -2.23
CA TRP A 69 -21.57 4.11 -0.77
C TRP A 69 -20.23 3.76 -0.08
N PHE A 70 -19.47 2.81 -0.64
CA PHE A 70 -18.20 2.36 -0.05
C PHE A 70 -17.12 3.43 -0.13
N VAL A 71 -16.92 4.00 -1.31
CA VAL A 71 -15.91 5.06 -1.51
C VAL A 71 -16.30 6.32 -0.73
N PHE A 72 -17.60 6.67 -0.70
CA PHE A 72 -18.08 7.78 0.11
C PHE A 72 -17.80 7.59 1.60
N ALA A 73 -18.09 6.39 2.14
CA ALA A 73 -17.82 6.07 3.54
C ALA A 73 -16.32 6.09 3.86
N LEU A 74 -15.50 5.54 2.96
CA LEU A 74 -14.04 5.51 3.11
C LEU A 74 -13.45 6.92 3.16
N LEU A 75 -13.78 7.75 2.17
CA LEU A 75 -13.28 9.11 2.11
C LEU A 75 -13.76 9.96 3.30
N THR A 76 -15.02 9.80 3.70
CA THR A 76 -15.58 10.48 4.87
C THR A 76 -14.88 10.02 6.16
N TYR A 77 -14.68 8.71 6.33
CA TYR A 77 -13.98 8.16 7.49
C TYR A 77 -12.57 8.73 7.58
N VAL A 78 -11.77 8.61 6.51
CA VAL A 78 -10.37 9.09 6.47
C VAL A 78 -10.29 10.60 6.69
N ALA A 79 -11.17 11.39 6.04
CA ALA A 79 -11.18 12.84 6.16
C ALA A 79 -11.48 13.33 7.58
N LEU A 80 -12.34 12.62 8.32
CA LEU A 80 -12.68 12.96 9.70
C LEU A 80 -11.68 12.37 10.69
N GLU A 81 -11.17 11.18 10.44
CA GLU A 81 -10.27 10.47 11.32
C GLU A 81 -8.89 11.13 11.40
N ILE A 82 -8.27 11.49 10.26
CA ILE A 82 -6.91 12.06 10.25
C ILE A 82 -6.76 13.25 11.22
N PRO A 83 -7.60 14.29 11.18
CA PRO A 83 -7.48 15.41 12.09
C PRO A 83 -7.76 15.03 13.56
N LEU A 84 -8.77 14.19 13.81
CA LEU A 84 -9.09 13.74 15.16
C LEU A 84 -7.95 12.89 15.75
N PHE A 85 -7.38 12.02 14.94
CA PHE A 85 -6.25 11.20 15.32
C PHE A 85 -5.00 12.02 15.63
N ALA A 86 -4.70 13.02 14.80
CA ALA A 86 -3.58 13.94 15.06
C ALA A 86 -3.75 14.71 16.39
N ILE A 87 -4.98 15.16 16.68
CA ILE A 87 -5.30 15.82 17.96
C ILE A 87 -5.14 14.84 19.12
N TYR A 88 -5.64 13.60 18.98
CA TYR A 88 -5.54 12.58 20.01
C TYR A 88 -4.09 12.21 20.34
N LEU A 89 -3.26 11.96 19.31
CA LEU A 89 -1.84 11.70 19.51
C LEU A 89 -1.14 12.84 20.22
N LYS A 90 -1.42 14.08 19.82
CA LYS A 90 -0.86 15.28 20.46
C LYS A 90 -1.29 15.39 21.93
N ALA A 91 -2.55 15.14 22.24
CA ALA A 91 -3.08 15.16 23.62
C ALA A 91 -2.44 14.09 24.52
N ARG A 92 -2.00 12.98 23.93
CA ARG A 92 -1.31 11.88 24.65
C ARG A 92 0.21 11.99 24.62
N ASN A 93 0.79 13.07 24.07
CA ASN A 93 2.23 13.22 23.84
C ASN A 93 2.85 12.06 23.05
N MET A 94 2.05 11.38 22.23
CA MET A 94 2.49 10.30 21.34
C MET A 94 2.88 10.89 19.98
N SER A 95 3.96 10.39 19.39
CA SER A 95 4.32 10.80 18.05
C SER A 95 3.65 9.91 16.99
N TRP A 96 3.34 10.47 15.82
CA TRP A 96 2.87 9.72 14.67
C TRP A 96 3.80 8.55 14.30
N ARG A 97 5.11 8.72 14.51
CA ARG A 97 6.13 7.69 14.26
C ARG A 97 5.99 6.50 15.18
N GLU A 98 5.67 6.72 16.47
CA GLU A 98 5.45 5.65 17.45
C GLU A 98 4.23 4.81 17.07
N TYR A 99 3.17 5.46 16.58
CA TYR A 99 1.96 4.78 16.12
C TYR A 99 2.18 3.98 14.83
N SER A 100 2.80 4.57 13.83
CA SER A 100 2.99 3.93 12.52
C SER A 100 3.98 2.77 12.51
N GLY A 101 4.65 2.49 13.64
CA GLY A 101 5.72 1.48 13.71
C GLY A 101 7.02 1.92 13.03
N PHE A 102 7.06 3.14 12.47
CA PHE A 102 8.27 3.77 11.92
C PHE A 102 9.20 4.33 13.00
N ALA A 103 8.87 4.14 14.27
CA ALA A 103 9.60 4.66 15.44
C ALA A 103 10.91 3.92 15.74
N SER A 104 11.39 3.11 14.82
CA SER A 104 12.54 2.22 15.10
C SER A 104 13.89 2.88 14.93
N ALA A 105 13.94 4.07 14.35
CA ALA A 105 15.19 4.80 14.19
C ALA A 105 15.32 5.90 15.26
N PRO A 106 16.50 6.10 15.86
CA PRO A 106 16.77 7.18 16.82
C PRO A 106 16.41 8.56 16.25
N LYS A 107 15.92 9.46 17.08
CA LYS A 107 15.67 10.85 16.68
C LYS A 107 16.92 11.46 16.09
N GLY A 108 16.89 11.86 14.82
CA GLY A 108 18.02 12.45 14.11
C GLY A 108 18.75 11.51 13.16
N SER A 109 18.41 10.23 13.11
CA SER A 109 18.93 9.30 12.10
C SER A 109 18.40 9.68 10.70
N PRO A 110 19.25 9.64 9.65
CA PRO A 110 18.84 9.87 8.26
C PRO A 110 17.72 8.93 7.81
N ASP A 111 17.62 7.74 8.43
CA ASP A 111 16.66 6.70 8.09
C ASP A 111 15.36 6.77 8.90
N ALA A 112 15.20 7.73 9.78
CA ALA A 112 14.04 7.83 10.68
C ALA A 112 12.68 7.88 9.97
N GLY A 113 12.65 8.12 8.66
CA GLY A 113 11.44 8.14 7.84
C GLY A 113 11.24 6.93 6.92
N TRP A 114 12.26 6.08 6.76
CA TRP A 114 12.26 5.00 5.76
C TRP A 114 12.26 3.59 6.36
N ALA A 115 12.82 3.44 7.57
CA ALA A 115 12.87 2.14 8.23
C ALA A 115 11.49 1.74 8.74
N SER A 116 10.91 0.70 8.15
CA SER A 116 9.63 0.12 8.59
C SER A 116 9.80 -1.05 9.56
N ALA A 117 11.02 -1.58 9.68
CA ALA A 117 11.35 -2.68 10.59
C ALA A 117 12.08 -2.18 11.84
N SER A 118 11.76 -2.76 13.01
CA SER A 118 12.47 -2.46 14.25
C SER A 118 13.84 -3.15 14.30
N VAL A 119 14.82 -2.55 15.00
CA VAL A 119 16.14 -3.15 15.23
C VAL A 119 16.00 -4.60 15.72
N LYS A 120 15.15 -4.84 16.73
CA LYS A 120 14.90 -6.18 17.28
C LYS A 120 14.34 -7.16 16.25
N SER A 121 13.47 -6.68 15.34
CA SER A 121 12.90 -7.52 14.28
C SER A 121 13.95 -7.91 13.26
N VAL A 122 14.82 -6.97 12.89
CA VAL A 122 15.93 -7.22 11.95
C VAL A 122 16.95 -8.17 12.57
N GLU A 123 17.40 -7.95 13.79
CA GLU A 123 18.33 -8.86 14.52
C GLU A 123 17.74 -10.26 14.61
N LYS A 124 16.46 -10.40 14.95
CA LYS A 124 15.76 -11.68 14.96
C LYS A 124 15.80 -12.36 13.58
N GLN A 125 15.52 -11.62 12.51
CA GLN A 125 15.49 -12.17 11.15
C GLN A 125 16.88 -12.48 10.59
N LEU A 126 17.91 -11.74 11.00
CA LEU A 126 19.29 -12.06 10.62
C LEU A 126 19.74 -13.41 11.17
N ASN A 127 19.25 -13.78 12.36
CA ASN A 127 19.57 -15.03 13.06
C ASN A 127 18.53 -16.14 12.85
N ASP A 128 17.40 -15.87 12.18
CA ASP A 128 16.32 -16.83 11.98
C ASP A 128 16.62 -17.77 10.82
N THR A 129 16.52 -19.07 11.07
CA THR A 129 16.68 -20.14 10.08
C THR A 129 15.37 -20.63 9.49
N LYS A 130 14.21 -20.19 10.05
CA LYS A 130 12.89 -20.66 9.64
C LYS A 130 12.61 -20.47 8.14
N TRP A 131 13.18 -19.42 7.55
CA TRP A 131 12.95 -19.04 6.16
C TRP A 131 14.11 -19.36 5.22
N ASP A 132 15.06 -20.20 5.64
CA ASP A 132 16.25 -20.52 4.83
C ASP A 132 15.90 -21.17 3.48
N GLY A 133 14.80 -21.91 3.40
CA GLY A 133 14.28 -22.41 2.13
C GLY A 133 13.96 -21.32 1.09
N LEU A 134 13.53 -20.12 1.53
CA LEU A 134 13.28 -18.97 0.65
C LEU A 134 14.53 -18.16 0.31
N ARG A 135 15.65 -18.46 0.96
CA ARG A 135 16.92 -17.74 0.83
C ARG A 135 17.88 -18.37 -0.17
N THR A 136 17.52 -19.55 -0.70
CA THR A 136 18.31 -20.20 -1.76
C THR A 136 18.29 -19.36 -3.04
N PRO A 137 19.34 -19.38 -3.88
CA PRO A 137 19.39 -18.63 -5.14
C PRO A 137 18.19 -18.88 -6.05
N VAL A 138 17.79 -20.15 -6.17
CA VAL A 138 16.65 -20.56 -6.98
C VAL A 138 15.34 -19.97 -6.44
N ALA A 139 15.10 -20.09 -5.12
CA ALA A 139 13.87 -19.57 -4.51
C ALA A 139 13.77 -18.04 -4.63
N ARG A 140 14.87 -17.31 -4.42
CA ARG A 140 14.93 -15.86 -4.59
C ARG A 140 14.59 -15.44 -6.02
N ARG A 141 15.19 -16.09 -7.03
CA ARG A 141 14.88 -15.82 -8.44
C ARG A 141 13.43 -16.13 -8.78
N SER A 142 12.94 -17.29 -8.33
CA SER A 142 11.56 -17.69 -8.55
C SER A 142 10.60 -16.69 -7.93
N LEU A 143 10.85 -16.22 -6.69
CA LEU A 143 10.03 -15.20 -6.05
C LEU A 143 10.01 -13.90 -6.85
N VAL A 144 11.16 -13.41 -7.34
CA VAL A 144 11.22 -12.20 -8.16
C VAL A 144 10.44 -12.37 -9.46
N VAL A 145 10.60 -13.51 -10.15
CA VAL A 145 9.88 -13.80 -11.40
C VAL A 145 8.37 -13.87 -11.14
N VAL A 146 7.94 -14.64 -10.13
CA VAL A 146 6.52 -14.78 -9.77
C VAL A 146 5.92 -13.44 -9.38
N SER A 147 6.63 -12.61 -8.62
CA SER A 147 6.15 -11.28 -8.25
C SER A 147 5.95 -10.37 -9.47
N ASN A 148 6.90 -10.40 -10.43
CA ASN A 148 6.72 -9.65 -11.67
C ASN A 148 5.55 -10.18 -12.50
N LEU A 149 5.38 -11.51 -12.60
CA LEU A 149 4.24 -12.10 -13.30
C LEU A 149 2.91 -11.71 -12.67
N ILE A 150 2.80 -11.73 -11.34
CA ILE A 150 1.58 -11.31 -10.63
C ILE A 150 1.30 -9.83 -10.89
N LEU A 151 2.30 -8.95 -10.82
CA LEU A 151 2.11 -7.53 -11.09
C LEU A 151 1.67 -7.27 -12.54
N LEU A 152 2.37 -7.85 -13.50
CA LEU A 152 2.11 -7.58 -14.93
C LEU A 152 0.85 -8.28 -15.42
N LEU A 153 0.69 -9.59 -15.15
CA LEU A 153 -0.47 -10.35 -15.61
C LEU A 153 -1.74 -9.97 -14.85
N GLY A 154 -1.65 -9.71 -13.54
CA GLY A 154 -2.78 -9.24 -12.76
C GLY A 154 -3.28 -7.88 -13.25
N THR A 155 -2.36 -6.94 -13.53
CA THR A 155 -2.72 -5.66 -14.15
C THR A 155 -3.32 -5.88 -15.55
N GLY A 156 -2.67 -6.65 -16.41
CA GLY A 156 -3.18 -6.95 -17.75
C GLY A 156 -4.58 -7.58 -17.73
N PHE A 157 -4.84 -8.45 -16.76
CA PHE A 157 -6.15 -9.06 -16.58
C PHE A 157 -7.23 -8.03 -16.21
N LEU A 158 -6.92 -7.05 -15.34
CA LEU A 158 -7.84 -5.96 -15.00
C LEU A 158 -8.15 -5.03 -16.18
N PHE A 159 -7.32 -5.03 -17.23
CA PHE A 159 -7.64 -4.32 -18.48
C PHE A 159 -8.65 -5.05 -19.36
N VAL A 160 -8.82 -6.35 -19.17
CA VAL A 160 -9.68 -7.21 -20.00
C VAL A 160 -10.97 -7.59 -19.26
N VAL A 161 -10.95 -7.60 -17.93
CA VAL A 161 -12.12 -7.95 -17.12
C VAL A 161 -13.23 -6.91 -17.30
N GLY A 162 -14.47 -7.40 -17.43
CA GLY A 162 -15.66 -6.54 -17.53
C GLY A 162 -16.05 -5.93 -16.18
N ASP A 163 -16.99 -5.00 -16.20
CA ASP A 163 -17.39 -4.21 -15.05
C ASP A 163 -18.06 -4.99 -13.91
N ASN A 164 -18.60 -6.18 -14.18
CA ASN A 164 -19.44 -6.92 -13.22
C ASN A 164 -18.65 -7.67 -12.12
N GLU A 165 -17.42 -8.06 -12.37
CA GLU A 165 -16.63 -8.94 -11.46
C GLU A 165 -15.28 -8.35 -11.04
N TRP A 166 -14.97 -7.13 -11.47
CA TRP A 166 -13.67 -6.50 -11.25
C TRP A 166 -13.23 -6.45 -9.77
N ALA A 167 -14.19 -6.28 -8.87
CA ALA A 167 -13.89 -6.11 -7.44
C ALA A 167 -13.24 -7.36 -6.84
N ILE A 168 -13.75 -8.57 -7.18
CA ILE A 168 -13.20 -9.82 -6.66
C ILE A 168 -11.80 -10.08 -7.23
N TYR A 169 -11.60 -9.80 -8.51
CA TYR A 169 -10.29 -9.96 -9.16
C TYR A 169 -9.27 -8.96 -8.61
N THR A 170 -9.68 -7.73 -8.32
CA THR A 170 -8.81 -6.74 -7.66
C THR A 170 -8.42 -7.20 -6.26
N LEU A 171 -9.34 -7.73 -5.47
CA LEU A 171 -9.04 -8.26 -4.13
C LEU A 171 -8.05 -9.42 -4.19
N ILE A 172 -8.23 -10.37 -5.12
CA ILE A 172 -7.29 -11.47 -5.33
C ILE A 172 -5.90 -10.94 -5.72
N HIS A 173 -5.85 -9.98 -6.63
CA HIS A 173 -4.59 -9.36 -7.07
C HIS A 173 -3.86 -8.68 -5.91
N ILE A 174 -4.55 -7.88 -5.10
CA ILE A 174 -4.00 -7.25 -3.89
C ILE A 174 -3.45 -8.29 -2.91
N LEU A 175 -4.22 -9.35 -2.66
CA LEU A 175 -3.79 -10.42 -1.77
C LEU A 175 -2.51 -11.08 -2.26
N LEU A 176 -2.42 -11.40 -3.56
CA LEU A 176 -1.23 -12.00 -4.16
C LEU A 176 -0.03 -11.06 -4.08
N ILE A 177 -0.20 -9.77 -4.33
CA ILE A 177 0.84 -8.74 -4.14
C ILE A 177 1.31 -8.75 -2.69
N GLY A 178 0.40 -8.74 -1.72
CA GLY A 178 0.72 -8.79 -0.30
C GLY A 178 1.50 -10.02 0.12
N VAL A 179 1.11 -11.20 -0.38
CA VAL A 179 1.84 -12.46 -0.13
C VAL A 179 3.25 -12.40 -0.73
N CYS A 180 3.40 -11.97 -1.99
CA CYS A 180 4.71 -11.83 -2.62
C CYS A 180 5.60 -10.82 -1.89
N TRP A 181 5.06 -9.67 -1.50
CA TRP A 181 5.77 -8.69 -0.70
C TRP A 181 6.27 -9.29 0.61
N PHE A 182 5.40 -9.98 1.35
CA PHE A 182 5.79 -10.63 2.59
C PHE A 182 6.92 -11.66 2.39
N LEU A 183 6.79 -12.54 1.39
CA LEU A 183 7.80 -13.56 1.11
C LEU A 183 9.13 -12.97 0.66
N LEU A 184 9.11 -11.92 -0.17
CA LEU A 184 10.32 -11.19 -0.58
C LEU A 184 11.03 -10.58 0.62
N ARG A 185 10.32 -9.95 1.55
CA ARG A 185 10.88 -9.41 2.80
C ARG A 185 11.61 -10.48 3.61
N GLN A 186 10.99 -11.68 3.75
CA GLN A 186 11.60 -12.78 4.48
C GLN A 186 12.85 -13.32 3.76
N SER A 187 12.83 -13.36 2.43
CA SER A 187 13.96 -13.85 1.63
C SER A 187 15.21 -12.97 1.75
N VAL A 188 15.04 -11.67 1.95
CA VAL A 188 16.14 -10.69 2.14
C VAL A 188 16.37 -10.30 3.60
N ARG A 189 15.80 -11.04 4.56
CA ARG A 189 15.98 -10.83 6.01
C ARG A 189 15.64 -9.42 6.49
N LEU A 190 14.63 -8.78 5.91
CA LEU A 190 14.22 -7.40 6.18
C LEU A 190 15.31 -6.33 5.95
N VAL A 191 16.40 -6.66 5.28
CA VAL A 191 17.53 -5.73 5.08
C VAL A 191 17.08 -4.45 4.36
N THR A 192 16.15 -4.54 3.41
CA THR A 192 15.62 -3.37 2.69
C THR A 192 14.84 -2.40 3.58
N GLU A 193 14.29 -2.87 4.68
CA GLU A 193 13.46 -2.06 5.59
C GLU A 193 14.16 -1.79 6.93
N ALA A 194 15.40 -2.25 7.05
CA ALA A 194 16.15 -2.15 8.29
C ALA A 194 16.67 -0.72 8.53
N PRO A 195 16.63 -0.22 9.78
CA PRO A 195 17.32 0.99 10.14
C PRO A 195 18.85 0.81 10.08
N VAL A 196 19.59 1.91 9.92
CA VAL A 196 21.06 1.89 9.77
C VAL A 196 21.72 1.20 10.95
N GLU A 197 21.21 1.42 12.15
CA GLU A 197 21.78 0.89 13.40
C GLU A 197 21.71 -0.63 13.52
N ALA A 198 20.82 -1.27 12.74
CA ALA A 198 20.64 -2.72 12.72
C ALA A 198 21.50 -3.42 11.67
N LEU A 199 22.20 -2.67 10.85
CA LEU A 199 22.97 -3.18 9.72
C LEU A 199 24.45 -2.86 9.85
N ASP A 200 25.30 -3.82 9.51
CA ASP A 200 26.71 -3.57 9.28
C ASP A 200 26.94 -2.74 8.00
N GLU A 201 28.12 -2.19 7.83
CA GLU A 201 28.45 -1.33 6.68
C GLU A 201 28.26 -2.05 5.33
N ARG A 202 28.50 -3.36 5.27
CA ARG A 202 28.33 -4.17 4.07
C ARG A 202 26.85 -4.32 3.69
N LEU A 203 25.99 -4.57 4.66
CA LEU A 203 24.54 -4.69 4.44
C LEU A 203 23.92 -3.34 4.11
N GLN A 204 24.39 -2.25 4.74
CA GLN A 204 23.98 -0.89 4.39
C GLN A 204 24.28 -0.58 2.91
N ARG A 205 25.51 -0.82 2.45
CA ARG A 205 25.87 -0.62 1.03
C ARG A 205 25.02 -1.46 0.07
N LYS A 206 24.70 -2.70 0.44
CA LYS A 206 23.80 -3.56 -0.36
C LYS A 206 22.39 -2.98 -0.43
N ARG A 207 21.84 -2.54 0.70
CA ARG A 207 20.53 -1.89 0.79
C ARG A 207 20.49 -0.65 -0.10
N ASP A 208 21.41 0.28 0.09
CA ASP A 208 21.44 1.57 -0.62
C ASP A 208 21.59 1.38 -2.13
N THR A 209 22.41 0.39 -2.53
CA THR A 209 22.53 0.02 -3.93
C THR A 209 21.22 -0.56 -4.47
N ALA A 210 20.51 -1.38 -3.68
CA ALA A 210 19.23 -1.94 -4.10
C ALA A 210 18.18 -0.83 -4.30
N TYR A 211 18.12 0.16 -3.40
CA TYR A 211 17.23 1.31 -3.54
C TYR A 211 17.56 2.16 -4.78
N LEU A 212 18.83 2.41 -5.06
CA LEU A 212 19.23 3.17 -6.26
C LEU A 212 18.77 2.47 -7.55
N PHE A 213 18.94 1.16 -7.65
CA PHE A 213 18.48 0.39 -8.80
C PHE A 213 16.94 0.32 -8.86
N ALA A 214 16.29 0.11 -7.71
CA ALA A 214 14.83 0.11 -7.61
C ALA A 214 14.24 1.46 -8.07
N TYR A 215 14.80 2.58 -7.62
CA TYR A 215 14.37 3.91 -8.04
C TYR A 215 14.52 4.13 -9.56
N ARG A 216 15.65 3.75 -10.13
CA ARG A 216 15.88 3.86 -11.59
C ARG A 216 14.89 3.01 -12.37
N PHE A 217 14.63 1.78 -11.92
CA PHE A 217 13.66 0.90 -12.56
C PHE A 217 12.24 1.44 -12.43
N LEU A 218 11.85 1.91 -11.25
CA LEU A 218 10.54 2.52 -11.04
C LEU A 218 10.34 3.75 -11.92
N ALA A 219 11.34 4.62 -12.01
CA ALA A 219 11.30 5.77 -12.91
C ALA A 219 11.09 5.34 -14.37
N MET A 220 11.75 4.27 -14.81
CA MET A 220 11.54 3.71 -16.15
C MET A 220 10.10 3.19 -16.34
N VAL A 221 9.55 2.46 -15.35
CA VAL A 221 8.16 1.97 -15.40
C VAL A 221 7.17 3.13 -15.49
N VAL A 222 7.35 4.17 -14.68
CA VAL A 222 6.50 5.38 -14.71
C VAL A 222 6.55 6.06 -16.08
N VAL A 223 7.75 6.20 -16.65
CA VAL A 223 7.93 6.78 -18.00
C VAL A 223 7.24 5.92 -19.07
N LEU A 224 7.37 4.59 -19.00
CA LEU A 224 6.69 3.69 -19.94
C LEU A 224 5.16 3.78 -19.84
N VAL A 225 4.62 3.86 -18.63
CA VAL A 225 3.17 4.06 -18.39
C VAL A 225 2.73 5.42 -18.96
N ALA A 226 3.50 6.48 -18.72
CA ALA A 226 3.19 7.81 -19.24
C ALA A 226 3.23 7.85 -20.78
N ILE A 227 4.24 7.21 -21.40
CA ILE A 227 4.33 7.09 -22.86
C ILE A 227 3.14 6.29 -23.40
N GLY A 228 2.78 5.17 -22.77
CA GLY A 228 1.61 4.37 -23.14
C GLY A 228 0.31 5.19 -23.09
N ALA A 229 0.10 5.95 -22.02
CA ALA A 229 -1.04 6.85 -21.89
C ALA A 229 -1.04 7.94 -23.00
N MET A 230 0.11 8.53 -23.28
CA MET A 230 0.24 9.54 -24.34
C MET A 230 -0.05 8.96 -25.73
N VAL A 231 0.49 7.77 -26.05
CA VAL A 231 0.23 7.09 -27.32
C VAL A 231 -1.26 6.76 -27.46
N THR A 232 -1.89 6.28 -26.38
CA THR A 232 -3.33 5.98 -26.37
C THR A 232 -4.15 7.26 -26.60
N ALA A 233 -3.82 8.36 -25.91
CA ALA A 233 -4.48 9.64 -26.09
C ALA A 233 -4.40 10.12 -27.57
N ILE A 234 -3.19 10.12 -28.13
CA ILE A 234 -2.97 10.52 -29.54
C ILE A 234 -3.76 9.61 -30.49
N SER A 235 -3.76 8.29 -30.28
CA SER A 235 -4.47 7.34 -31.14
C SER A 235 -5.99 7.53 -31.13
N MET A 236 -6.54 7.89 -29.95
CA MET A 236 -7.97 8.19 -29.82
C MET A 236 -8.38 9.49 -30.48
N ASP A 237 -7.51 10.50 -30.44
CA ASP A 237 -7.80 11.82 -30.98
C ASP A 237 -7.74 11.86 -32.50
N PHE A 238 -6.85 11.10 -33.14
CA PHE A 238 -6.82 10.96 -34.60
C PHE A 238 -8.15 10.49 -35.22
N SER A 239 -9.01 9.86 -34.42
CA SER A 239 -10.33 9.40 -34.86
C SER A 239 -11.46 10.42 -34.63
N ASN A 240 -11.28 11.46 -33.81
CA ASN A 240 -12.38 12.31 -33.33
C ASN A 240 -12.13 13.83 -33.35
N SER A 241 -10.97 14.34 -33.80
CA SER A 241 -10.61 15.73 -33.54
C SER A 241 -11.19 16.74 -34.51
N SER A 242 -11.84 17.77 -33.96
CA SER A 242 -12.14 19.03 -34.64
C SER A 242 -11.24 20.20 -34.20
N ASP A 243 -10.51 20.12 -33.11
CA ASP A 243 -9.77 21.25 -32.52
C ASP A 243 -8.36 20.97 -31.95
N GLY A 244 -7.87 19.76 -32.08
CA GLY A 244 -6.43 19.41 -32.07
C GLY A 244 -5.59 19.57 -30.78
N PHE A 245 -6.14 20.07 -29.66
CA PHE A 245 -5.37 20.33 -28.44
C PHE A 245 -5.92 19.70 -27.16
N THR A 246 -7.10 19.09 -27.19
CA THR A 246 -7.71 18.46 -26.03
C THR A 246 -7.78 16.95 -26.21
N TYR A 247 -7.08 16.19 -25.34
CA TYR A 247 -7.08 14.74 -25.35
C TYR A 247 -7.90 14.20 -24.21
N THR A 248 -8.86 13.31 -24.50
CA THR A 248 -9.65 12.62 -23.48
C THR A 248 -9.29 11.14 -23.49
N ILE A 249 -8.75 10.65 -22.36
CA ILE A 249 -8.44 9.24 -22.17
C ILE A 249 -9.52 8.67 -21.26
N SER A 250 -10.30 7.71 -21.79
CA SER A 250 -11.33 6.99 -21.02
C SER A 250 -10.72 5.73 -20.42
N PHE A 251 -10.67 5.66 -19.10
CA PHE A 251 -10.34 4.44 -18.39
C PHE A 251 -11.55 3.90 -17.65
N THR A 252 -11.75 2.59 -17.71
CA THR A 252 -12.68 1.91 -16.82
C THR A 252 -12.08 1.83 -15.41
N TRP A 253 -12.93 1.68 -14.40
CA TRP A 253 -12.45 1.58 -13.02
C TRP A 253 -11.46 0.41 -12.79
N PRO A 254 -11.67 -0.81 -13.35
CA PRO A 254 -10.69 -1.88 -13.29
C PRO A 254 -9.31 -1.51 -13.84
N GLN A 255 -9.26 -0.77 -14.96
CA GLN A 255 -8.00 -0.33 -15.57
C GLN A 255 -7.26 0.66 -14.66
N VAL A 256 -7.97 1.61 -14.04
CA VAL A 256 -7.39 2.53 -13.05
C VAL A 256 -6.81 1.74 -11.87
N GLN A 257 -7.54 0.75 -11.35
CA GLN A 257 -7.07 -0.12 -10.28
C GLN A 257 -5.82 -0.92 -10.72
N GLY A 258 -5.82 -1.45 -11.92
CA GLY A 258 -4.67 -2.18 -12.47
C GLY A 258 -3.39 -1.32 -12.49
N ILE A 259 -3.47 -0.12 -13.02
CA ILE A 259 -2.34 0.83 -13.07
C ILE A 259 -1.89 1.19 -11.65
N PHE A 260 -2.83 1.51 -10.76
CA PHE A 260 -2.52 1.88 -9.39
C PHE A 260 -1.76 0.76 -8.66
N TRP A 261 -2.28 -0.47 -8.70
CA TRP A 261 -1.65 -1.60 -8.00
C TRP A 261 -0.33 -2.04 -8.64
N LEU A 262 -0.14 -1.82 -9.96
CA LEU A 262 1.14 -2.02 -10.63
C LEU A 262 2.22 -1.08 -10.07
N LEU A 263 1.93 0.21 -10.06
CA LEU A 263 2.87 1.23 -9.60
C LEU A 263 3.14 1.10 -8.10
N TYR A 264 2.08 0.90 -7.31
CA TYR A 264 2.18 0.70 -5.87
C TYR A 264 2.97 -0.56 -5.53
N GLY A 265 2.65 -1.69 -6.18
CA GLY A 265 3.35 -2.96 -5.98
C GLY A 265 4.84 -2.86 -6.30
N TYR A 266 5.21 -2.24 -7.41
CA TYR A 266 6.62 -1.99 -7.71
C TYR A 266 7.27 -1.05 -6.70
N ALA A 267 6.63 0.03 -6.30
CA ALA A 267 7.20 0.96 -5.34
C ALA A 267 7.61 0.26 -4.02
N PHE A 268 6.79 -0.68 -3.54
CA PHE A 268 7.06 -1.41 -2.30
C PHE A 268 7.98 -2.61 -2.45
N MET A 269 7.90 -3.34 -3.57
CA MET A 269 8.57 -4.63 -3.72
C MET A 269 9.93 -4.53 -4.41
N LEU A 270 10.17 -3.51 -5.25
CA LEU A 270 11.39 -3.39 -6.04
C LEU A 270 12.68 -3.44 -5.23
N PRO A 271 12.85 -2.75 -4.10
CA PRO A 271 14.09 -2.82 -3.33
C PRO A 271 14.41 -4.26 -2.89
N ALA A 272 13.38 -4.99 -2.42
CA ALA A 272 13.54 -6.39 -2.03
C ALA A 272 13.78 -7.31 -3.24
N MET A 273 13.12 -7.08 -4.38
CA MET A 273 13.36 -7.83 -5.62
C MET A 273 14.79 -7.65 -6.12
N VAL A 274 15.29 -6.40 -6.17
CA VAL A 274 16.67 -6.11 -6.62
C VAL A 274 17.67 -6.77 -5.70
N LEU A 275 17.48 -6.69 -4.38
CA LEU A 275 18.38 -7.29 -3.40
C LEU A 275 18.35 -8.82 -3.53
N ALA A 276 17.18 -9.43 -3.59
CA ALA A 276 17.02 -10.88 -3.76
C ALA A 276 17.69 -11.41 -5.03
N TRP A 277 17.51 -10.70 -6.15
CA TRP A 277 18.13 -11.07 -7.43
C TRP A 277 19.65 -10.98 -7.41
N ARG A 278 20.21 -9.93 -6.82
CA ARG A 278 21.65 -9.71 -6.75
C ARG A 278 22.33 -10.69 -5.80
N GLU A 279 21.74 -10.99 -4.66
CA GLU A 279 22.28 -11.98 -3.73
C GLU A 279 22.29 -13.38 -4.34
N ALA A 280 21.23 -13.78 -5.04
CA ALA A 280 21.19 -15.05 -5.76
C ALA A 280 22.35 -15.19 -6.76
N LYS A 281 22.64 -14.11 -7.53
CA LYS A 281 23.75 -14.08 -8.49
C LYS A 281 25.13 -14.22 -7.83
N LEU A 282 25.32 -13.62 -6.66
CA LEU A 282 26.60 -13.68 -5.93
C LEU A 282 26.85 -15.06 -5.28
N GLU A 283 25.80 -15.72 -4.85
CA GLU A 283 25.89 -17.06 -4.26
C GLU A 283 26.18 -18.14 -5.33
N GLU A 284 25.65 -18.00 -6.54
CA GLU A 284 25.95 -18.90 -7.67
C GLU A 284 27.39 -18.75 -8.23
N ALA A 285 27.98 -17.57 -8.04
CA ALA A 285 29.34 -17.28 -8.50
C ALA A 285 30.45 -17.77 -7.53
N ARG A 286 30.07 -18.33 -6.38
CA ARG A 286 30.98 -18.92 -5.38
C ARG A 286 31.05 -20.43 -5.49
#